data_667d754e24a9f872f9fe2667942f2ec0
#
_entry.id   667d754e24a9f872f9fe2667942f2ec0
#
_cell.length_a   1.000
_cell.length_b   1.000
_cell.length_c   1.000
_cell.angle_alpha   90.00
_cell.angle_beta   90.00
_cell.angle_gamma   90.00
#
_symmetry.space_group_name_H-M   'P 1'
#
loop_
_entity.id
_entity.type
_entity.pdbx_description
1 polymer ?
#
loop_
_entity_poly.entity_id
_entity_poly.type
_entity_poly.pdbx_seq_one_letter_code
_entity_poly.pdbx_strand_id
1 'polypeptide(L)'
;MYTIKHFPLDNRDRKIYTFSNIKGGVYNNTSPSYVIGPAEPGKRSVHIMKKLVAMSMIACMAMATVACGSSNSGDTAATETTESTETADAAEDAEAADTADTSDKTWVIAMDTVFRPFEFTDENNEFVGIDVDIIKAVAEDQGFKIDIQSLGWDAAVAAVQSGQADGLIAGASITDERKANGWIFSDSYYDSSQIFAVAADSDIASFEDLKGKNVAVKNGTQGAAFAESLKDQYGFTTTVFEDSPTMYQDVIQGNSVACVEDKPIIQDWIVSKGLALKTVDAMESDPAPYGFAIMNEANQPLLDMFNAGLADIKANGTYDEILAKYLGESK
;
A
#
# COMPACT_ATOMS: atom_id res chain seq x y z
N MET A 1 39.20 -10.15 6.94
CA MET A 1 39.78 -11.43 6.52
C MET A 1 39.22 -12.49 7.43
N TYR A 2 38.36 -13.36 6.92
CA TYR A 2 37.71 -14.41 7.75
C TYR A 2 38.48 -15.71 7.60
N THR A 3 38.81 -16.33 8.69
CA THR A 3 39.50 -17.62 8.68
C THR A 3 38.52 -18.71 9.18
N ILE A 4 38.23 -19.67 8.33
CA ILE A 4 37.41 -20.84 8.68
C ILE A 4 38.33 -21.94 9.20
N LYS A 5 38.14 -22.38 10.43
CA LYS A 5 38.83 -23.57 10.98
C LYS A 5 37.88 -24.75 11.00
N HIS A 6 38.28 -25.82 10.34
CA HIS A 6 37.64 -27.13 10.41
C HIS A 6 38.16 -27.95 11.59
N PHE A 7 37.25 -28.48 12.39
CA PHE A 7 37.56 -29.49 13.39
C PHE A 7 36.99 -30.85 12.95
N PRO A 8 37.71 -31.97 13.17
CA PRO A 8 37.22 -33.30 12.85
C PRO A 8 36.09 -33.70 13.79
N LEU A 9 35.08 -34.34 13.24
CA LEU A 9 33.80 -34.65 13.87
C LEU A 9 33.76 -36.07 14.41
N ASP A 10 33.14 -36.22 15.58
CA ASP A 10 32.58 -37.46 16.07
C ASP A 10 31.29 -37.82 15.32
N ASN A 11 31.06 -39.07 15.18
CA ASN A 11 30.22 -39.83 14.24
C ASN A 11 28.72 -39.59 14.36
N ARG A 12 28.22 -38.35 14.27
CA ARG A 12 26.80 -37.99 14.10
C ARG A 12 26.70 -36.67 13.35
N ASP A 13 26.18 -36.70 12.16
CA ASP A 13 25.95 -35.58 11.19
C ASP A 13 25.47 -34.24 11.78
N ARG A 14 26.37 -33.51 12.45
CA ARG A 14 26.12 -32.13 12.91
C ARG A 14 27.27 -31.24 12.48
N LYS A 15 26.98 -30.25 11.64
CA LYS A 15 27.92 -29.19 11.29
C LYS A 15 27.73 -28.02 12.26
N ILE A 16 28.79 -27.67 12.99
CA ILE A 16 28.80 -26.48 13.87
C ILE A 16 29.59 -25.39 13.16
N TYR A 17 28.99 -24.24 12.97
CA TYR A 17 29.66 -23.06 12.45
C TYR A 17 29.81 -22.04 13.57
N THR A 18 31.09 -21.65 13.87
CA THR A 18 31.37 -20.54 14.79
C THR A 18 31.94 -19.38 14.01
N PHE A 19 31.35 -18.20 14.16
CA PHE A 19 31.84 -16.95 13.58
C PHE A 19 32.59 -16.16 14.66
N SER A 20 33.87 -15.87 14.45
CA SER A 20 34.67 -15.00 15.34
C SER A 20 35.07 -13.74 14.59
N ASN A 21 34.77 -12.60 15.14
CA ASN A 21 35.16 -11.30 14.61
C ASN A 21 36.47 -10.89 15.31
N ILE A 22 37.57 -10.79 14.54
CA ILE A 22 38.87 -10.34 15.04
C ILE A 22 39.01 -8.84 14.74
N LYS A 23 38.54 -7.99 15.66
CA LYS A 23 39.10 -6.65 15.87
C LYS A 23 39.57 -6.59 17.32
N GLY A 24 40.85 -6.21 17.52
CA GLY A 24 41.52 -6.25 18.81
C GLY A 24 40.78 -5.47 19.90
N GLY A 25 40.55 -6.15 21.00
CA GLY A 25 39.97 -5.63 22.22
C GLY A 25 39.38 -6.78 23.02
N VAL A 26 39.92 -6.98 24.21
CA VAL A 26 39.49 -8.03 25.15
C VAL A 26 38.08 -7.74 25.63
N TYR A 27 37.12 -8.59 25.27
CA TYR A 27 35.80 -8.65 25.93
C TYR A 27 35.42 -10.13 26.13
N ASN A 28 35.31 -10.52 27.36
CA ASN A 28 34.64 -11.75 27.78
C ASN A 28 33.13 -11.54 27.61
N ASN A 29 32.50 -12.24 26.65
CA ASN A 29 31.06 -12.36 26.62
C ASN A 29 30.68 -13.78 26.19
N THR A 30 30.17 -14.55 27.12
CA THR A 30 29.60 -15.87 26.89
C THR A 30 28.15 -15.68 26.42
N SER A 31 27.91 -15.81 25.13
CA SER A 31 26.56 -15.88 24.56
C SER A 31 26.07 -17.33 24.55
N PRO A 32 24.80 -17.59 24.86
CA PRO A 32 24.25 -18.95 24.90
C PRO A 32 24.17 -19.55 23.48
N SER A 33 24.65 -20.79 23.37
CA SER A 33 24.58 -21.57 22.12
C SER A 33 23.19 -22.18 21.98
N TYR A 34 22.48 -21.83 20.90
CA TYR A 34 21.23 -22.50 20.49
C TYR A 34 21.56 -23.75 19.68
N VAL A 35 21.07 -24.89 20.11
CA VAL A 35 21.14 -26.16 19.38
C VAL A 35 19.82 -26.36 18.67
N ILE A 36 19.82 -26.26 17.33
CA ILE A 36 18.67 -26.62 16.50
C ILE A 36 18.83 -28.10 16.13
N GLY A 37 17.97 -28.96 16.69
CA GLY A 37 17.88 -30.38 16.32
C GLY A 37 17.01 -30.55 15.05
N PRO A 38 17.17 -31.68 14.32
CA PRO A 38 16.37 -31.93 13.12
C PRO A 38 14.90 -32.11 13.46
N ALA A 39 14.02 -31.46 12.68
CA ALA A 39 12.58 -31.61 12.77
C ALA A 39 12.17 -33.01 12.30
N GLU A 40 11.57 -33.81 13.17
CA GLU A 40 10.93 -35.07 12.78
C GLU A 40 9.62 -34.82 12.03
N PRO A 41 9.35 -35.48 10.90
CA PRO A 41 8.07 -35.38 10.21
C PRO A 41 7.04 -36.30 10.89
N GLY A 42 6.00 -35.71 11.44
CA GLY A 42 4.76 -36.41 11.74
C GLY A 42 4.49 -36.74 13.19
N LYS A 43 3.82 -35.79 13.86
CA LYS A 43 2.71 -36.04 14.81
C LYS A 43 2.11 -34.67 15.19
N ARG A 44 1.16 -34.20 14.42
CA ARG A 44 0.29 -33.08 14.80
C ARG A 44 -0.59 -33.54 15.96
N SER A 45 -0.39 -32.96 17.11
CA SER A 45 -1.25 -33.09 18.26
C SER A 45 -2.61 -32.43 17.99
N VAL A 46 -3.63 -33.27 17.75
CA VAL A 46 -5.04 -32.91 17.55
C VAL A 46 -5.71 -32.47 18.87
N HIS A 47 -4.98 -32.20 19.93
CA HIS A 47 -5.53 -32.01 21.28
C HIS A 47 -5.71 -30.55 21.75
N ILE A 48 -5.26 -29.53 20.98
CA ILE A 48 -5.39 -28.13 21.41
C ILE A 48 -6.65 -27.43 20.82
N MET A 49 -7.26 -27.99 19.77
CA MET A 49 -8.42 -27.37 19.14
C MET A 49 -9.79 -27.74 19.74
N LYS A 50 -9.86 -28.57 20.78
CA LYS A 50 -11.13 -28.95 21.43
C LYS A 50 -11.49 -28.17 22.69
N LYS A 51 -10.67 -27.23 23.14
CA LYS A 51 -10.96 -26.42 24.35
C LYS A 51 -11.33 -24.96 24.12
N LEU A 52 -11.38 -24.47 22.88
CA LEU A 52 -11.74 -23.08 22.57
C LEU A 52 -13.14 -22.91 21.95
N VAL A 53 -13.91 -24.00 21.73
CA VAL A 53 -15.27 -23.93 21.18
C VAL A 53 -16.37 -24.02 22.25
N ALA A 54 -16.02 -24.23 23.53
CA ALA A 54 -17.00 -24.46 24.59
C ALA A 54 -17.27 -23.24 25.48
N MET A 55 -16.89 -22.01 25.12
CA MET A 55 -17.09 -20.84 25.99
C MET A 55 -17.74 -19.62 25.29
N SER A 56 -18.50 -19.84 24.22
CA SER A 56 -19.19 -18.75 23.51
C SER A 56 -20.66 -19.06 23.21
N MET A 57 -21.37 -19.72 24.12
CA MET A 57 -22.82 -19.90 24.03
C MET A 57 -23.48 -19.83 25.42
N ILE A 58 -23.41 -18.67 26.09
CA ILE A 58 -24.35 -18.33 27.18
C ILE A 58 -24.33 -16.79 27.28
N ALA A 59 -25.22 -16.10 26.58
CA ALA A 59 -25.77 -14.79 26.93
C ALA A 59 -26.64 -14.24 25.79
N CYS A 60 -27.80 -14.85 25.56
CA CYS A 60 -28.94 -14.21 24.88
C CYS A 60 -30.19 -14.99 25.19
N MET A 61 -30.73 -14.82 26.40
CA MET A 61 -32.14 -15.11 26.74
C MET A 61 -32.49 -14.35 28.03
N ALA A 62 -33.24 -13.30 27.86
CA ALA A 62 -34.30 -12.83 28.75
C ALA A 62 -34.54 -11.34 28.49
N MET A 63 -35.64 -11.03 27.83
CA MET A 63 -36.76 -10.24 28.34
C MET A 63 -37.73 -9.96 27.20
N ALA A 64 -38.73 -10.83 27.13
CA ALA A 64 -40.02 -10.48 26.60
C ALA A 64 -40.96 -10.50 27.81
N THR A 65 -41.76 -9.45 28.00
CA THR A 65 -43.14 -9.50 28.41
C THR A 65 -43.68 -8.10 28.66
N VAL A 66 -44.88 -7.93 28.12
CA VAL A 66 -46.10 -7.29 28.67
C VAL A 66 -46.19 -5.77 28.40
N ALA A 67 -47.27 -5.23 27.80
CA ALA A 67 -48.66 -5.58 27.86
C ALA A 67 -49.51 -4.91 26.77
N CYS A 68 -50.60 -5.58 26.50
CA CYS A 68 -51.83 -5.21 25.84
C CYS A 68 -52.50 -3.91 26.32
N GLY A 69 -53.36 -3.37 25.43
CA GLY A 69 -54.51 -2.52 25.74
C GLY A 69 -54.84 -1.63 24.52
N SER A 70 -55.63 -2.01 23.65
CA SER A 70 -57.06 -2.13 23.44
C SER A 70 -57.77 -0.83 23.07
N SER A 71 -58.29 -0.82 21.80
CA SER A 71 -59.58 -0.29 21.29
C SER A 71 -59.86 1.24 21.43
N ASN A 72 -60.36 1.95 20.50
CA ASN A 72 -61.57 1.76 19.69
C ASN A 72 -61.81 2.95 18.77
N SER A 73 -62.28 2.66 17.56
CA SER A 73 -63.34 3.26 16.76
C SER A 73 -63.64 4.76 16.73
N GLY A 74 -63.91 5.21 15.52
CA GLY A 74 -64.95 6.21 15.17
C GLY A 74 -64.42 7.34 14.31
N ASP A 75 -64.52 7.29 13.07
CA ASP A 75 -65.61 7.53 12.12
C ASP A 75 -65.80 9.02 11.77
N THR A 76 -65.76 9.31 10.49
CA THR A 76 -66.59 10.16 9.67
C THR A 76 -66.27 11.65 9.45
N ALA A 77 -66.15 11.93 8.14
CA ALA A 77 -66.69 13.06 7.33
C ALA A 77 -65.83 14.31 7.18
N ALA A 78 -65.31 14.46 6.01
CA ALA A 78 -65.73 15.28 4.86
C ALA A 78 -66.13 16.73 5.17
N THR A 79 -65.49 17.70 4.55
CA THR A 79 -66.07 18.65 3.63
C THR A 79 -65.14 19.82 3.35
N GLU A 80 -64.82 19.94 2.04
CA GLU A 80 -64.75 21.09 1.12
C GLU A 80 -64.03 22.40 1.50
N THR A 81 -63.09 22.67 0.62
CA THR A 81 -62.95 23.87 -0.29
C THR A 81 -62.87 25.25 0.36
N THR A 82 -61.72 25.92 0.11
CA THR A 82 -61.73 27.17 -0.64
C THR A 82 -60.33 27.53 -1.16
N GLU A 83 -60.30 27.79 -2.44
CA GLU A 83 -59.29 28.39 -3.26
C GLU A 83 -58.95 29.81 -2.79
N SER A 84 -57.64 30.16 -2.81
CA SER A 84 -57.22 31.55 -2.95
C SER A 84 -55.79 31.59 -3.50
N THR A 85 -55.73 31.99 -4.73
CA THR A 85 -54.55 32.39 -5.49
C THR A 85 -53.96 33.66 -4.88
N GLU A 86 -52.60 33.71 -4.69
CA GLU A 86 -51.84 34.92 -5.03
C GLU A 86 -50.34 34.62 -5.13
N THR A 87 -49.82 35.17 -6.16
CA THR A 87 -48.54 35.28 -6.85
C THR A 87 -47.30 35.54 -6.02
N ALA A 88 -46.22 34.84 -6.45
CA ALA A 88 -44.82 35.25 -6.68
C ALA A 88 -44.05 36.01 -5.60
N ASP A 89 -43.01 35.40 -5.13
CA ASP A 89 -41.65 35.99 -5.23
C ASP A 89 -40.59 34.88 -5.20
N ALA A 90 -39.73 34.88 -6.20
CA ALA A 90 -38.60 33.96 -6.29
C ALA A 90 -37.47 34.55 -5.47
N ALA A 91 -37.19 33.96 -4.33
CA ALA A 91 -35.89 34.08 -3.63
C ALA A 91 -35.13 32.79 -3.88
N GLU A 92 -34.09 32.86 -4.70
CA GLU A 92 -33.04 31.85 -4.77
C GLU A 92 -32.39 31.73 -3.35
N ASP A 93 -32.78 30.70 -2.64
CA ASP A 93 -32.07 30.26 -1.45
C ASP A 93 -30.91 29.39 -1.92
N ALA A 94 -29.74 30.02 -2.08
CA ALA A 94 -28.50 29.31 -2.27
C ALA A 94 -28.26 28.56 -0.95
N GLU A 95 -28.51 27.27 -0.96
CA GLU A 95 -28.10 26.34 0.10
C GLU A 95 -26.58 26.51 0.25
N ALA A 96 -26.18 27.25 1.29
CA ALA A 96 -24.81 27.28 1.75
C ALA A 96 -24.49 25.85 2.20
N ALA A 97 -23.65 25.16 1.42
CA ALA A 97 -23.03 23.92 1.86
C ALA A 97 -22.43 24.18 3.24
N ASP A 98 -22.92 23.46 4.25
CA ASP A 98 -22.38 23.41 5.58
C ASP A 98 -20.95 22.86 5.46
N THR A 99 -19.97 23.77 5.33
CA THR A 99 -18.56 23.42 5.41
C THR A 99 -18.31 23.03 6.85
N ALA A 100 -18.44 21.74 7.13
CA ALA A 100 -18.01 21.15 8.40
C ALA A 100 -16.60 21.71 8.70
N ASP A 101 -16.44 22.37 9.85
CA ASP A 101 -15.16 22.86 10.34
C ASP A 101 -14.20 21.68 10.54
N THR A 102 -13.36 21.41 9.54
CA THR A 102 -12.38 20.32 9.54
C THR A 102 -11.07 20.72 10.22
N SER A 103 -11.00 21.95 10.77
CA SER A 103 -9.75 22.53 11.31
C SER A 103 -9.17 21.76 12.50
N ASP A 104 -10.00 21.03 13.25
CA ASP A 104 -9.56 20.23 14.39
C ASP A 104 -9.38 18.74 14.09
N LYS A 105 -9.84 18.25 12.92
CA LYS A 105 -9.67 16.84 12.52
C LYS A 105 -8.21 16.55 12.18
N THR A 106 -7.66 15.47 12.73
CA THR A 106 -6.42 14.86 12.24
C THR A 106 -6.77 13.77 11.24
N TRP A 107 -6.33 13.93 10.00
CA TRP A 107 -6.57 12.99 8.93
C TRP A 107 -5.54 11.86 8.95
N VAL A 108 -5.99 10.63 8.88
CA VAL A 108 -5.13 9.44 8.84
C VAL A 108 -4.79 9.13 7.39
N ILE A 109 -3.49 9.16 7.07
CA ILE A 109 -2.97 8.94 5.72
C ILE A 109 -2.18 7.63 5.69
N ALA A 110 -2.68 6.66 4.92
CA ALA A 110 -2.03 5.38 4.75
C ALA A 110 -0.98 5.43 3.62
N MET A 111 0.16 4.77 3.82
CA MET A 111 1.27 4.68 2.88
C MET A 111 1.85 3.27 2.82
N ASP A 112 2.57 2.94 1.74
CA ASP A 112 3.43 1.76 1.69
C ASP A 112 4.63 1.94 2.64
N THR A 113 5.41 0.90 2.86
CA THR A 113 6.58 0.90 3.76
C THR A 113 7.90 0.99 3.01
N VAL A 114 7.95 0.50 1.77
CA VAL A 114 9.20 0.29 1.02
C VAL A 114 8.99 0.55 -0.47
N PHE A 115 8.74 1.82 -0.82
CA PHE A 115 8.49 2.25 -2.21
C PHE A 115 9.37 3.46 -2.59
N ARG A 116 10.71 3.29 -2.46
CA ARG A 116 11.68 4.34 -2.82
C ARG A 116 11.58 4.73 -4.29
N PRO A 117 11.70 6.02 -4.62
CA PRO A 117 11.99 7.17 -3.75
C PRO A 117 10.75 7.87 -3.15
N PHE A 118 9.54 7.28 -3.26
CA PHE A 118 8.29 7.91 -2.85
C PHE A 118 8.03 7.81 -1.35
N GLU A 119 8.15 6.60 -0.76
CA GLU A 119 8.09 6.40 0.70
C GLU A 119 9.00 5.25 1.14
N PHE A 120 9.80 5.51 2.15
CA PHE A 120 10.74 4.53 2.70
C PHE A 120 11.31 5.00 4.04
N THR A 121 11.89 4.07 4.78
CA THR A 121 12.68 4.39 5.97
C THR A 121 14.14 4.63 5.56
N ASP A 122 14.69 5.78 5.92
CA ASP A 122 16.07 6.17 5.61
C ASP A 122 17.10 5.54 6.58
N GLU A 123 18.38 5.91 6.43
CA GLU A 123 19.48 5.41 7.26
C GLU A 123 19.42 5.94 8.71
N ASN A 124 18.68 7.02 8.97
CA ASN A 124 18.44 7.57 10.29
C ASN A 124 17.20 6.96 10.96
N ASN A 125 16.55 6.00 10.30
CA ASN A 125 15.30 5.39 10.71
C ASN A 125 14.11 6.36 10.69
N GLU A 126 14.15 7.37 9.80
CA GLU A 126 13.06 8.29 9.57
C GLU A 126 12.26 7.87 8.32
N PHE A 127 10.93 8.00 8.39
CA PHE A 127 10.04 7.72 7.27
C PHE A 127 9.97 8.95 6.37
N VAL A 128 10.50 8.82 5.17
CA VAL A 128 10.76 9.90 4.21
C VAL A 128 10.42 9.49 2.79
N GLY A 129 10.38 10.45 1.85
CA GLY A 129 10.16 10.19 0.43
C GLY A 129 9.33 11.29 -0.22
N ILE A 130 9.16 11.19 -1.53
CA ILE A 130 8.39 12.17 -2.34
C ILE A 130 6.97 12.28 -1.82
N ASP A 131 6.27 11.16 -1.62
CA ASP A 131 4.88 11.11 -1.17
C ASP A 131 4.74 11.67 0.25
N VAL A 132 5.71 11.32 1.12
CA VAL A 132 5.76 11.82 2.51
C VAL A 132 5.92 13.34 2.54
N ASP A 133 6.83 13.87 1.73
CA ASP A 133 7.11 15.30 1.69
C ASP A 133 5.98 16.08 1.00
N ILE A 134 5.37 15.53 -0.07
CA ILE A 134 4.21 16.14 -0.74
C ILE A 134 3.04 16.28 0.24
N ILE A 135 2.62 15.20 0.94
CA ILE A 135 1.45 15.30 1.82
C ILE A 135 1.71 16.23 3.03
N LYS A 136 2.95 16.27 3.54
CA LYS A 136 3.33 17.21 4.59
C LYS A 136 3.28 18.65 4.10
N ALA A 137 3.82 18.95 2.92
CA ALA A 137 3.80 20.28 2.33
C ALA A 137 2.37 20.76 2.04
N VAL A 138 1.53 19.87 1.49
CA VAL A 138 0.10 20.13 1.25
C VAL A 138 -0.64 20.40 2.57
N ALA A 139 -0.39 19.58 3.61
CA ALA A 139 -1.04 19.76 4.91
C ALA A 139 -0.62 21.07 5.59
N GLU A 140 0.64 21.46 5.46
CA GLU A 140 1.14 22.75 5.97
C GLU A 140 0.52 23.92 5.21
N ASP A 141 0.48 23.87 3.88
CA ASP A 141 -0.08 24.92 3.02
C ASP A 141 -1.58 25.13 3.29
N GLN A 142 -2.34 24.04 3.39
CA GLN A 142 -3.79 24.08 3.59
C GLN A 142 -4.22 24.12 5.07
N GLY A 143 -3.29 24.05 6.01
CA GLY A 143 -3.54 24.20 7.44
C GLY A 143 -4.28 23.06 8.12
N PHE A 144 -4.18 21.82 7.61
CA PHE A 144 -4.79 20.65 8.24
C PHE A 144 -3.76 19.72 8.90
N LYS A 145 -4.23 18.87 9.84
CA LYS A 145 -3.39 17.93 10.59
C LYS A 145 -3.44 16.54 9.96
N ILE A 146 -2.30 15.87 9.91
CA ILE A 146 -2.18 14.49 9.40
C ILE A 146 -1.51 13.57 10.42
N ASP A 147 -1.91 12.28 10.39
CA ASP A 147 -1.24 11.16 11.01
C ASP A 147 -0.86 10.16 9.91
N ILE A 148 0.45 10.02 9.65
CA ILE A 148 0.95 9.14 8.59
C ILE A 148 1.15 7.74 9.15
N GLN A 149 0.52 6.75 8.49
CA GLN A 149 0.62 5.34 8.83
C GLN A 149 1.32 4.55 7.71
N SER A 150 2.53 4.08 8.00
CA SER A 150 3.31 3.20 7.12
C SER A 150 2.87 1.75 7.36
N LEU A 151 2.09 1.17 6.44
CA LEU A 151 1.40 -0.11 6.65
C LEU A 151 1.83 -1.22 5.67
N GLY A 152 2.46 -0.86 4.55
CA GLY A 152 2.61 -1.71 3.38
C GLY A 152 1.39 -1.63 2.46
N TRP A 153 1.59 -1.88 1.15
CA TRP A 153 0.60 -1.60 0.11
C TRP A 153 -0.79 -2.20 0.39
N ASP A 154 -0.88 -3.53 0.56
CA ASP A 154 -2.16 -4.21 0.75
C ASP A 154 -2.88 -3.75 2.03
N ALA A 155 -2.14 -3.56 3.12
CA ALA A 155 -2.71 -3.10 4.38
C ALA A 155 -3.12 -1.62 4.31
N ALA A 156 -2.38 -0.77 3.59
CA ALA A 156 -2.73 0.63 3.37
C ALA A 156 -4.03 0.76 2.56
N VAL A 157 -4.16 0.01 1.46
CA VAL A 157 -5.41 -0.06 0.67
C VAL A 157 -6.58 -0.55 1.53
N ALA A 158 -6.39 -1.64 2.29
CA ALA A 158 -7.44 -2.18 3.17
C ALA A 158 -7.84 -1.20 4.28
N ALA A 159 -6.91 -0.43 4.84
CA ALA A 159 -7.18 0.58 5.86
C ALA A 159 -8.09 1.70 5.32
N VAL A 160 -7.84 2.19 4.10
CA VAL A 160 -8.69 3.22 3.48
C VAL A 160 -10.05 2.65 3.08
N GLN A 161 -10.10 1.44 2.52
CA GLN A 161 -11.36 0.76 2.17
C GLN A 161 -12.27 0.52 3.39
N SER A 162 -11.68 0.20 4.54
CA SER A 162 -12.42 -0.03 5.77
C SER A 162 -12.73 1.23 6.59
N GLY A 163 -12.24 2.40 6.17
CA GLY A 163 -12.37 3.66 6.90
C GLY A 163 -11.48 3.77 8.15
N GLN A 164 -10.45 2.93 8.28
CA GLN A 164 -9.42 3.05 9.32
C GLN A 164 -8.40 4.14 8.97
N ALA A 165 -8.22 4.43 7.69
CA ALA A 165 -7.51 5.60 7.19
C ALA A 165 -8.43 6.42 6.28
N ASP A 166 -8.17 7.73 6.21
CA ASP A 166 -8.98 8.67 5.46
C ASP A 166 -8.54 8.78 4.00
N GLY A 167 -7.26 8.58 3.72
CA GLY A 167 -6.69 8.65 2.37
C GLY A 167 -5.42 7.84 2.20
N LEU A 168 -5.05 7.62 0.94
CA LEU A 168 -3.88 6.86 0.50
C LEU A 168 -2.99 7.73 -0.40
N ILE A 169 -1.70 7.84 -0.07
CA ILE A 169 -0.67 8.30 -0.99
C ILE A 169 0.48 7.30 -0.94
N ALA A 170 0.71 6.60 -2.05
CA ALA A 170 1.67 5.50 -2.13
C ALA A 170 1.95 5.13 -3.60
N GLY A 171 2.30 6.11 -4.44
CA GLY A 171 2.48 5.87 -5.87
C GLY A 171 1.27 5.23 -6.54
N ALA A 172 0.06 5.54 -6.06
CA ALA A 172 -1.16 4.88 -6.52
C ALA A 172 -1.55 5.34 -7.93
N SER A 173 -1.36 4.48 -8.94
CA SER A 173 -1.73 4.78 -10.32
C SER A 173 -3.23 5.05 -10.47
N ILE A 174 -3.57 6.15 -11.14
CA ILE A 174 -4.93 6.53 -11.51
C ILE A 174 -5.37 5.65 -12.68
N THR A 175 -6.28 4.71 -12.45
CA THR A 175 -6.81 3.82 -13.50
C THR A 175 -8.33 3.81 -13.51
N ASP A 176 -8.91 3.52 -14.69
CA ASP A 176 -10.36 3.41 -14.81
C ASP A 176 -10.91 2.23 -14.01
N GLU A 177 -10.14 1.15 -13.89
CA GLU A 177 -10.50 0.00 -13.07
C GLU A 177 -10.62 0.38 -11.57
N ARG A 178 -9.63 1.09 -11.01
CA ARG A 178 -9.66 1.57 -9.63
C ARG A 178 -10.83 2.53 -9.40
N LYS A 179 -11.07 3.46 -10.31
CA LYS A 179 -12.23 4.37 -10.26
C LYS A 179 -13.54 3.59 -10.25
N ALA A 180 -13.70 2.58 -11.12
CA ALA A 180 -14.87 1.72 -11.16
C ALA A 180 -15.06 0.91 -9.87
N ASN A 181 -13.98 0.65 -9.14
CA ASN A 181 -13.97 -0.04 -7.84
C ASN A 181 -14.09 0.92 -6.64
N GLY A 182 -14.53 2.17 -6.85
CA GLY A 182 -14.85 3.12 -5.79
C GLY A 182 -13.67 3.97 -5.29
N TRP A 183 -12.55 3.98 -6.01
CA TRP A 183 -11.47 4.91 -5.70
C TRP A 183 -11.78 6.29 -6.28
N ILE A 184 -11.59 7.32 -5.49
CA ILE A 184 -11.74 8.72 -5.88
C ILE A 184 -10.35 9.35 -5.81
N PHE A 185 -9.84 9.79 -6.95
CA PHE A 185 -8.46 10.28 -7.06
C PHE A 185 -8.40 11.80 -7.12
N SER A 186 -7.30 12.32 -6.61
CA SER A 186 -6.85 13.70 -6.84
C SER A 186 -6.42 13.94 -8.28
N ASP A 187 -6.08 15.17 -8.59
CA ASP A 187 -5.21 15.47 -9.73
C ASP A 187 -3.90 14.70 -9.62
N SER A 188 -3.30 14.41 -10.78
CA SER A 188 -2.02 13.71 -10.84
C SER A 188 -0.90 14.53 -10.20
N TYR A 189 -0.10 13.87 -9.36
CA TYR A 189 1.09 14.49 -8.80
C TYR A 189 2.41 13.99 -9.42
N TYR A 190 2.41 12.84 -10.11
CA TYR A 190 3.61 12.29 -10.75
C TYR A 190 3.23 11.40 -11.93
N ASP A 191 4.03 11.42 -13.03
CA ASP A 191 3.86 10.52 -14.15
C ASP A 191 4.78 9.31 -14.01
N SER A 192 4.23 8.11 -14.12
CA SER A 192 4.94 6.84 -14.05
C SER A 192 4.49 5.89 -15.16
N SER A 193 5.20 4.78 -15.32
CA SER A 193 4.86 3.66 -16.19
C SER A 193 5.27 2.37 -15.51
N GLN A 194 4.75 1.24 -16.00
CA GLN A 194 5.16 -0.08 -15.55
C GLN A 194 6.24 -0.62 -16.47
N ILE A 195 7.30 -1.20 -15.93
CA ILE A 195 8.40 -1.72 -16.73
C ILE A 195 8.84 -3.09 -16.24
N PHE A 196 9.19 -3.96 -17.19
CA PHE A 196 9.83 -5.23 -16.83
C PHE A 196 11.30 -5.00 -16.53
N ALA A 197 11.77 -5.63 -15.44
CA ALA A 197 13.17 -5.70 -15.09
C ALA A 197 13.60 -7.17 -15.00
N VAL A 198 14.83 -7.42 -15.43
CA VAL A 198 15.42 -8.75 -15.51
C VAL A 198 16.78 -8.76 -14.81
N ALA A 199 17.37 -9.93 -14.53
CA ALA A 199 18.72 -10.01 -14.02
C ALA A 199 19.71 -9.24 -14.94
N ALA A 200 20.70 -8.58 -14.34
CA ALA A 200 21.62 -7.71 -15.08
C ALA A 200 22.37 -8.42 -16.23
N ASP A 201 22.59 -9.73 -16.10
CA ASP A 201 23.24 -10.60 -17.08
C ASP A 201 22.26 -11.36 -17.99
N SER A 202 20.94 -11.11 -17.86
CA SER A 202 19.90 -11.79 -18.66
C SER A 202 19.93 -11.32 -20.11
N ASP A 203 19.64 -12.26 -21.05
CA ASP A 203 19.49 -11.99 -22.48
C ASP A 203 18.04 -11.65 -22.89
N ILE A 204 17.09 -11.59 -21.94
CA ILE A 204 15.70 -11.22 -22.21
C ILE A 204 15.64 -9.75 -22.65
N ALA A 205 15.04 -9.51 -23.83
CA ALA A 205 14.95 -8.20 -24.45
C ALA A 205 13.54 -7.87 -24.97
N SER A 206 12.62 -8.84 -24.98
CA SER A 206 11.25 -8.66 -25.49
C SER A 206 10.25 -9.54 -24.72
N PHE A 207 8.95 -9.29 -24.90
CA PHE A 207 7.90 -10.11 -24.31
C PHE A 207 7.89 -11.56 -24.82
N GLU A 208 8.31 -11.80 -26.07
CA GLU A 208 8.41 -13.12 -26.68
C GLU A 208 9.41 -14.03 -25.93
N ASP A 209 10.43 -13.45 -25.33
CA ASP A 209 11.46 -14.17 -24.57
C ASP A 209 10.91 -14.73 -23.24
N LEU A 210 9.73 -14.27 -22.79
CA LEU A 210 9.07 -14.73 -21.57
C LEU A 210 8.33 -16.06 -21.73
N LYS A 211 8.18 -16.56 -22.95
CA LYS A 211 7.37 -17.77 -23.24
C LYS A 211 7.81 -18.96 -22.40
N GLY A 212 6.85 -19.55 -21.66
CA GLY A 212 7.06 -20.71 -20.78
C GLY A 212 7.86 -20.39 -19.52
N LYS A 213 8.10 -19.13 -19.21
CA LYS A 213 8.86 -18.67 -18.04
C LYS A 213 7.94 -18.07 -16.98
N ASN A 214 8.50 -17.75 -15.81
CA ASN A 214 7.78 -17.14 -14.70
C ASN A 214 8.22 -15.71 -14.49
N VAL A 215 7.26 -14.82 -14.22
CA VAL A 215 7.44 -13.37 -13.93
C VAL A 215 6.95 -13.09 -12.52
N ALA A 216 7.75 -12.37 -11.73
CA ALA A 216 7.41 -11.94 -10.38
C ALA A 216 6.62 -10.63 -10.42
N VAL A 217 5.56 -10.53 -9.63
CA VAL A 217 4.71 -9.34 -9.51
C VAL A 217 4.36 -9.06 -8.06
N LYS A 218 4.15 -7.78 -7.70
CA LYS A 218 3.66 -7.40 -6.39
C LYS A 218 2.14 -7.37 -6.36
N ASN A 219 1.54 -7.95 -5.31
CA ASN A 219 0.10 -8.07 -5.15
C ASN A 219 -0.63 -6.72 -5.25
N GLY A 220 -1.80 -6.70 -5.91
CA GLY A 220 -2.69 -5.54 -5.97
C GLY A 220 -2.14 -4.29 -6.69
N THR A 221 -0.97 -4.40 -7.37
CA THR A 221 -0.34 -3.27 -8.05
C THR A 221 -0.71 -3.16 -9.52
N GLN A 222 -0.41 -1.99 -10.13
CA GLN A 222 -0.57 -1.81 -11.57
C GLN A 222 0.43 -2.67 -12.36
N GLY A 223 1.62 -2.94 -11.81
CA GLY A 223 2.59 -3.86 -12.40
C GLY A 223 2.06 -5.29 -12.51
N ALA A 224 1.35 -5.76 -11.47
CA ALA A 224 0.68 -7.06 -11.52
C ALA A 224 -0.42 -7.08 -12.60
N ALA A 225 -1.26 -6.04 -12.67
CA ALA A 225 -2.31 -5.93 -13.68
C ALA A 225 -1.74 -5.88 -15.11
N PHE A 226 -0.62 -5.17 -15.31
CA PHE A 226 0.07 -5.11 -16.59
C PHE A 226 0.61 -6.49 -17.01
N ALA A 227 1.29 -7.20 -16.11
CA ALA A 227 1.75 -8.57 -16.39
C ALA A 227 0.58 -9.51 -16.70
N GLU A 228 -0.50 -9.46 -15.92
CA GLU A 228 -1.69 -10.28 -16.13
C GLU A 228 -2.33 -10.03 -17.51
N SER A 229 -2.34 -8.79 -18.00
CA SER A 229 -2.89 -8.45 -19.33
C SER A 229 -2.09 -9.05 -20.48
N LEU A 230 -0.82 -9.39 -20.27
CA LEU A 230 0.13 -9.87 -21.29
C LEU A 230 0.39 -11.37 -21.23
N LYS A 231 0.18 -12.02 -20.08
CA LYS A 231 0.64 -13.40 -19.83
C LYS A 231 0.08 -14.41 -20.80
N ASP A 232 -1.18 -14.32 -21.19
CA ASP A 232 -1.80 -15.26 -22.10
C ASP A 232 -1.31 -15.08 -23.55
N GLN A 233 -1.06 -13.82 -23.95
CA GLN A 233 -0.55 -13.49 -25.27
C GLN A 233 0.87 -14.00 -25.48
N TYR A 234 1.75 -13.82 -24.47
CA TYR A 234 3.16 -14.17 -24.56
C TYR A 234 3.51 -15.52 -23.89
N GLY A 235 2.55 -16.15 -23.22
CA GLY A 235 2.66 -17.52 -22.71
C GLY A 235 3.59 -17.67 -21.51
N PHE A 236 3.59 -16.71 -20.58
CA PHE A 236 4.31 -16.80 -19.31
C PHE A 236 3.36 -17.00 -18.13
N THR A 237 3.90 -17.29 -16.94
CA THR A 237 3.16 -17.39 -15.68
C THR A 237 3.61 -16.31 -14.71
N THR A 238 2.82 -16.02 -13.68
CA THR A 238 3.14 -15.03 -12.65
C THR A 238 3.30 -15.69 -11.28
N THR A 239 4.21 -15.16 -10.46
CA THR A 239 4.31 -15.43 -9.02
C THR A 239 4.13 -14.12 -8.27
N VAL A 240 3.23 -14.13 -7.28
CA VAL A 240 2.82 -12.94 -6.53
C VAL A 240 3.61 -12.82 -5.23
N PHE A 241 4.08 -11.61 -4.93
CA PHE A 241 4.81 -11.23 -3.73
C PHE A 241 4.10 -10.10 -2.99
N GLU A 242 4.31 -10.00 -1.69
CA GLU A 242 3.72 -8.96 -0.85
C GLU A 242 4.50 -7.63 -0.92
N ASP A 243 5.81 -7.68 -1.19
CA ASP A 243 6.68 -6.52 -1.24
C ASP A 243 7.69 -6.59 -2.40
N SER A 244 8.13 -5.41 -2.84
CA SER A 244 9.08 -5.28 -3.95
C SER A 244 10.46 -5.86 -3.64
N PRO A 245 11.07 -5.67 -2.47
CA PRO A 245 12.38 -6.27 -2.15
C PRO A 245 12.41 -7.79 -2.30
N THR A 246 11.38 -8.49 -1.82
CA THR A 246 11.29 -9.96 -1.94
C THR A 246 11.11 -10.38 -3.41
N MET A 247 10.28 -9.64 -4.16
CA MET A 247 10.09 -9.83 -5.60
C MET A 247 11.41 -9.68 -6.37
N TYR A 248 12.21 -8.65 -6.07
CA TYR A 248 13.52 -8.45 -6.73
C TYR A 248 14.49 -9.58 -6.43
N GLN A 249 14.54 -10.05 -5.16
CA GLN A 249 15.40 -11.14 -4.77
C GLN A 249 15.05 -12.45 -5.49
N ASP A 250 13.78 -12.69 -5.77
CA ASP A 250 13.32 -13.86 -6.52
C ASP A 250 13.90 -13.88 -7.94
N VAL A 251 13.93 -12.73 -8.62
CA VAL A 251 14.54 -12.57 -9.94
C VAL A 251 16.06 -12.71 -9.89
N ILE A 252 16.72 -12.08 -8.91
CA ILE A 252 18.18 -12.16 -8.73
C ILE A 252 18.65 -13.60 -8.46
N GLN A 253 17.83 -14.38 -7.77
CA GLN A 253 18.08 -15.80 -7.48
C GLN A 253 17.75 -16.72 -8.66
N GLY A 254 17.11 -16.20 -9.73
CA GLY A 254 16.75 -16.95 -10.93
C GLY A 254 15.51 -17.83 -10.79
N ASN A 255 14.68 -17.63 -9.75
CA ASN A 255 13.41 -18.36 -9.62
C ASN A 255 12.36 -17.81 -10.61
N SER A 256 12.25 -16.48 -10.71
CA SER A 256 11.58 -15.79 -11.82
C SER A 256 12.61 -15.19 -12.77
N VAL A 257 12.26 -15.02 -14.06
CA VAL A 257 13.17 -14.46 -15.05
C VAL A 257 13.08 -12.96 -15.18
N ALA A 258 11.98 -12.38 -14.70
CA ALA A 258 11.70 -10.94 -14.70
C ALA A 258 10.79 -10.59 -13.54
N CYS A 259 10.75 -9.31 -13.18
CA CYS A 259 9.69 -8.71 -12.38
C CYS A 259 9.09 -7.51 -13.11
N VAL A 260 7.89 -7.10 -12.67
CA VAL A 260 7.24 -5.87 -13.16
C VAL A 260 7.10 -4.91 -12.02
N GLU A 261 7.56 -3.68 -12.25
CA GLU A 261 7.56 -2.62 -11.24
C GLU A 261 7.32 -1.26 -11.89
N ASP A 262 6.98 -0.26 -11.10
CA ASP A 262 6.98 1.12 -11.50
C ASP A 262 8.39 1.58 -11.88
N LYS A 263 8.52 2.19 -13.06
CA LYS A 263 9.82 2.55 -13.63
C LYS A 263 10.69 3.39 -12.71
N PRO A 264 10.20 4.47 -12.06
CA PRO A 264 11.02 5.27 -11.16
C PRO A 264 11.49 4.48 -9.94
N ILE A 265 10.71 3.51 -9.48
CA ILE A 265 11.03 2.66 -8.33
C ILE A 265 12.19 1.73 -8.65
N ILE A 266 12.04 0.90 -9.68
CA ILE A 266 13.09 -0.07 -10.02
C ILE A 266 14.38 0.62 -10.44
N GLN A 267 14.29 1.77 -11.11
CA GLN A 267 15.48 2.56 -11.48
C GLN A 267 16.21 3.11 -10.26
N ASP A 268 15.47 3.63 -9.26
CA ASP A 268 16.09 4.06 -8.00
C ASP A 268 16.79 2.87 -7.30
N TRP A 269 16.15 1.72 -7.20
CA TRP A 269 16.77 0.54 -6.58
C TRP A 269 18.03 0.08 -7.30
N ILE A 270 18.03 0.06 -8.63
CA ILE A 270 19.22 -0.29 -9.43
C ILE A 270 20.36 0.67 -9.15
N VAL A 271 20.08 1.98 -9.14
CA VAL A 271 21.12 3.01 -9.00
C VAL A 271 21.54 3.19 -7.54
N SER A 272 20.59 3.38 -6.61
CA SER A 272 20.89 3.75 -5.23
C SER A 272 21.32 2.57 -4.37
N LYS A 273 20.84 1.35 -4.67
CA LYS A 273 21.13 0.13 -3.91
C LYS A 273 22.06 -0.85 -4.66
N GLY A 274 22.41 -0.53 -5.91
CA GLY A 274 23.25 -1.41 -6.73
C GLY A 274 22.59 -2.76 -7.02
N LEU A 275 21.27 -2.75 -7.23
CA LEU A 275 20.51 -3.98 -7.46
C LEU A 275 20.96 -4.64 -8.76
N ALA A 276 21.22 -5.95 -8.73
CA ALA A 276 21.72 -6.70 -9.88
C ALA A 276 20.61 -7.00 -10.92
N LEU A 277 19.81 -5.99 -11.24
CA LEU A 277 18.77 -6.00 -12.26
C LEU A 277 19.05 -4.93 -13.33
N LYS A 278 18.34 -5.03 -14.44
CA LYS A 278 18.24 -3.99 -15.48
C LYS A 278 16.82 -3.92 -16.00
N THR A 279 16.36 -2.74 -16.37
CA THR A 279 15.09 -2.53 -17.05
C THR A 279 15.18 -2.88 -18.53
N VAL A 280 14.06 -3.28 -19.12
CA VAL A 280 13.95 -3.58 -20.56
C VAL A 280 12.97 -2.58 -21.18
N ASP A 281 13.52 -1.53 -21.81
CA ASP A 281 12.71 -0.41 -22.33
C ASP A 281 11.66 -0.84 -23.38
N ALA A 282 11.91 -1.93 -24.12
CA ALA A 282 10.94 -2.49 -25.06
C ALA A 282 9.73 -3.16 -24.36
N MET A 283 9.77 -3.29 -23.03
CA MET A 283 8.76 -3.96 -22.21
C MET A 283 8.17 -2.98 -21.18
N GLU A 284 7.92 -1.74 -21.59
CA GLU A 284 7.30 -0.67 -20.79
C GLU A 284 5.84 -0.46 -21.18
N SER A 285 4.99 -0.13 -20.23
CA SER A 285 3.58 0.20 -20.45
C SER A 285 3.42 1.65 -20.93
N ASP A 286 2.19 2.00 -21.34
CA ASP A 286 1.76 3.38 -21.41
C ASP A 286 1.86 4.05 -20.02
N PRO A 287 1.97 5.41 -19.96
CA PRO A 287 2.02 6.14 -18.71
C PRO A 287 0.83 5.85 -17.80
N ALA A 288 1.09 5.71 -16.50
CA ALA A 288 0.12 5.50 -15.44
C ALA A 288 0.37 6.51 -14.31
N PRO A 289 -0.26 7.71 -14.37
CA PRO A 289 0.01 8.78 -13.42
C PRO A 289 -0.43 8.42 -12.01
N TYR A 290 0.30 8.93 -11.00
CA TYR A 290 -0.01 8.75 -9.59
C TYR A 290 -0.97 9.82 -9.08
N GLY A 291 -1.88 9.43 -8.19
CA GLY A 291 -2.79 10.32 -7.48
C GLY A 291 -2.91 9.95 -6.00
N PHE A 292 -3.23 10.94 -5.18
CA PHE A 292 -3.76 10.72 -3.86
C PHE A 292 -5.18 10.16 -4.00
N ALA A 293 -5.57 9.22 -3.15
CA ALA A 293 -6.87 8.57 -3.26
C ALA A 293 -7.63 8.54 -1.94
N ILE A 294 -8.95 8.75 -2.02
CA ILE A 294 -9.90 8.41 -0.99
C ILE A 294 -10.81 7.29 -1.49
N MET A 295 -11.47 6.55 -0.59
CA MET A 295 -12.44 5.50 -0.94
C MET A 295 -13.77 5.68 -0.20
N ASN A 296 -13.99 6.86 0.38
CA ASN A 296 -15.21 7.27 1.05
C ASN A 296 -15.50 8.72 0.69
N GLU A 297 -16.65 8.99 0.10
CA GLU A 297 -17.09 10.36 -0.28
C GLU A 297 -17.12 11.33 0.92
N ALA A 298 -17.30 10.84 2.14
CA ALA A 298 -17.21 11.67 3.33
C ALA A 298 -15.83 12.33 3.52
N ASN A 299 -14.80 11.81 2.88
CA ASN A 299 -13.44 12.36 2.88
C ASN A 299 -13.17 13.31 1.70
N GLN A 300 -14.21 13.69 0.92
CA GLN A 300 -14.07 14.65 -0.18
C GLN A 300 -13.38 15.96 0.25
N PRO A 301 -13.65 16.53 1.44
CA PRO A 301 -12.93 17.73 1.88
C PRO A 301 -11.40 17.53 1.96
N LEU A 302 -10.92 16.35 2.35
CA LEU A 302 -9.48 16.03 2.34
C LEU A 302 -8.92 16.03 0.91
N LEU A 303 -9.65 15.43 -0.02
CA LEU A 303 -9.25 15.39 -1.44
C LEU A 303 -9.21 16.80 -2.05
N ASP A 304 -10.18 17.64 -1.73
CA ASP A 304 -10.24 19.02 -2.20
C ASP A 304 -9.08 19.85 -1.66
N MET A 305 -8.76 19.71 -0.36
CA MET A 305 -7.58 20.33 0.25
C MET A 305 -6.28 19.81 -0.37
N PHE A 306 -6.20 18.50 -0.67
CA PHE A 306 -5.03 17.95 -1.33
C PHE A 306 -4.83 18.56 -2.71
N ASN A 307 -5.87 18.67 -3.54
CA ASN A 307 -5.78 19.26 -4.87
C ASN A 307 -5.39 20.76 -4.82
N ALA A 308 -5.98 21.52 -3.91
CA ALA A 308 -5.64 22.93 -3.72
C ALA A 308 -4.16 23.09 -3.31
N GLY A 309 -3.74 22.40 -2.26
CA GLY A 309 -2.36 22.47 -1.80
C GLY A 309 -1.34 21.92 -2.82
N LEU A 310 -1.69 20.87 -3.58
CA LEU A 310 -0.84 20.39 -4.67
C LEU A 310 -0.64 21.45 -5.75
N ALA A 311 -1.68 22.20 -6.10
CA ALA A 311 -1.56 23.30 -7.05
C ALA A 311 -0.68 24.42 -6.48
N ASP A 312 -0.83 24.76 -5.21
CA ASP A 312 -0.07 25.82 -4.54
C ASP A 312 1.42 25.46 -4.39
N ILE A 313 1.76 24.25 -3.95
CA ILE A 313 3.16 23.80 -3.86
C ILE A 313 3.84 23.65 -5.23
N LYS A 314 3.08 23.34 -6.29
CA LYS A 314 3.60 23.38 -7.66
C LYS A 314 3.86 24.81 -8.12
N ALA A 315 2.97 25.74 -7.81
CA ALA A 315 3.09 27.14 -8.21
C ALA A 315 4.23 27.89 -7.49
N ASN A 316 4.50 27.56 -6.24
CA ASN A 316 5.54 28.23 -5.42
C ASN A 316 6.92 27.55 -5.51
N GLY A 317 7.07 26.42 -6.22
CA GLY A 317 8.33 25.69 -6.44
C GLY A 317 8.66 24.64 -5.37
N THR A 318 7.90 24.51 -4.29
CA THR A 318 8.12 23.51 -3.25
C THR A 318 8.06 22.07 -3.82
N TYR A 319 7.14 21.84 -4.76
CA TYR A 319 7.05 20.54 -5.45
C TYR A 319 8.34 20.19 -6.20
N ASP A 320 8.92 21.11 -6.93
CA ASP A 320 10.18 20.90 -7.68
C ASP A 320 11.36 20.65 -6.74
N GLU A 321 11.40 21.34 -5.59
CA GLU A 321 12.40 21.11 -4.54
C GLU A 321 12.28 19.70 -3.95
N ILE A 322 11.06 19.22 -3.71
CA ILE A 322 10.81 17.86 -3.25
C ILE A 322 11.32 16.85 -4.28
N LEU A 323 10.97 17.01 -5.55
CA LEU A 323 11.45 16.09 -6.60
C LEU A 323 12.98 16.11 -6.72
N ALA A 324 13.60 17.30 -6.73
CA ALA A 324 15.04 17.45 -6.82
C ALA A 324 15.79 16.76 -5.65
N LYS A 325 15.21 16.80 -4.45
CA LYS A 325 15.78 16.16 -3.25
C LYS A 325 15.95 14.65 -3.43
N TYR A 326 15.02 13.97 -4.09
CA TYR A 326 15.00 12.51 -4.19
C TYR A 326 15.44 11.98 -5.55
N LEU A 327 15.19 12.70 -6.63
CA LEU A 327 15.49 12.28 -8.00
C LEU A 327 16.77 12.94 -8.55
N GLY A 328 17.33 13.91 -7.81
CA GLY A 328 18.39 14.77 -8.32
C GLY A 328 17.85 15.89 -9.21
N GLU A 329 18.68 16.90 -9.46
CA GLU A 329 18.29 17.98 -10.37
C GLU A 329 18.07 17.42 -11.79
N SER A 330 16.90 17.65 -12.35
CA SER A 330 16.62 17.40 -13.77
C SER A 330 17.59 18.25 -14.61
N LYS A 331 18.54 17.60 -15.27
CA LYS A 331 19.49 18.28 -16.17
C LYS A 331 18.83 18.60 -17.49
#